data_e1410b5e49d3b32554ee585cd88b7af5
#
_entry.id   e1410b5e49d3b32554ee585cd88b7af5
#
_cell.length_a   1.000
_cell.length_b   1.000
_cell.length_c   1.000
_cell.angle_alpha   90.00
_cell.angle_beta   90.00
_cell.angle_gamma   90.00
#
_symmetry.space_group_name_H-M   'P 1'
#
loop_
_entity.id
_entity.type
_entity.pdbx_description
1 polymer ?
#
loop_
_entity_poly.entity_id
_entity_poly.type
_entity_poly.pdbx_seq_one_letter_code
_entity_poly.pdbx_strand_id
1 'polypeptide(L)'
;MSWAFRTRFKKEIVAEFLPPARLGKKQKVIILCDGMPSIPRKQPLMEFLARKGYWVFYPRYRGAWESGGKFLERSPHKDILDVIDELPKGIRELAFGKRFALKPDEIFVIGGSFGGAAAILASLDNRVKKVIANCPVVDWKILAAEERLETSNPNYAAYIRAAFGNGYRLSDRNWRKLHGGRFYNPAAHVSEIDSAKIMMFHAQDDPYVPYKSVKNFADRTGVKLNSFARGGHLSTEMIVQKYWKRIKKFFG
;
A
#
# COMPACT_ATOMS: atom_id res chain seq x y z
N MET A 1 -10.53 -14.60 -18.15
CA MET A 1 -9.97 -14.19 -16.83
C MET A 1 -8.68 -14.95 -16.64
N SER A 2 -7.57 -14.25 -16.44
CA SER A 2 -6.30 -14.89 -16.07
C SER A 2 -6.22 -14.91 -14.54
N TRP A 3 -6.04 -16.08 -13.95
CA TRP A 3 -5.76 -16.19 -12.52
C TRP A 3 -4.45 -15.51 -12.21
N ALA A 4 -4.39 -14.73 -11.11
CA ALA A 4 -3.15 -14.19 -10.62
C ALA A 4 -2.23 -15.33 -10.17
N PHE A 5 -0.97 -15.25 -10.58
CA PHE A 5 0.06 -16.13 -10.06
C PHE A 5 0.39 -15.78 -8.61
N ARG A 6 0.95 -16.74 -7.87
CA ARG A 6 1.44 -16.52 -6.52
C ARG A 6 2.94 -16.75 -6.44
N THR A 7 3.61 -15.91 -5.66
CA THR A 7 5.04 -16.05 -5.37
C THR A 7 5.31 -15.75 -3.90
N ARG A 8 6.55 -15.99 -3.46
CA ARG A 8 6.99 -15.73 -2.08
C ARG A 8 8.32 -15.00 -2.08
N PHE A 9 8.39 -13.89 -1.35
CA PHE A 9 9.58 -13.08 -1.15
C PHE A 9 10.10 -13.24 0.28
N LYS A 10 11.42 -13.15 0.48
CA LYS A 10 12.08 -13.26 1.81
C LYS A 10 11.57 -14.44 2.65
N LYS A 11 11.17 -15.57 2.02
CA LYS A 11 10.60 -16.77 2.64
C LYS A 11 9.24 -16.57 3.34
N GLU A 12 8.79 -15.35 3.58
CA GLU A 12 7.61 -15.03 4.39
C GLU A 12 6.50 -14.29 3.63
N ILE A 13 6.85 -13.36 2.74
CA ILE A 13 5.88 -12.49 2.09
C ILE A 13 5.28 -13.18 0.88
N VAL A 14 4.04 -13.61 0.99
CA VAL A 14 3.28 -14.15 -0.15
C VAL A 14 2.68 -12.99 -0.95
N ALA A 15 2.81 -13.03 -2.26
CA ALA A 15 2.24 -12.05 -3.16
C ALA A 15 1.51 -12.71 -4.31
N GLU A 16 0.36 -12.16 -4.68
CA GLU A 16 -0.21 -12.35 -6.00
C GLU A 16 0.53 -11.47 -7.00
N PHE A 17 0.68 -11.96 -8.24
CA PHE A 17 1.24 -11.14 -9.30
C PHE A 17 0.63 -11.45 -10.67
N LEU A 18 0.64 -10.44 -11.53
CA LEU A 18 0.30 -10.56 -12.94
C LEU A 18 1.42 -9.95 -13.79
N PRO A 19 1.92 -10.67 -14.81
CA PRO A 19 2.75 -10.07 -15.85
C PRO A 19 1.91 -9.11 -16.71
N PRO A 20 2.54 -8.15 -17.39
CA PRO A 20 1.83 -7.28 -18.32
C PRO A 20 1.23 -8.09 -19.49
N ALA A 21 0.05 -7.68 -19.94
CA ALA A 21 -0.62 -8.32 -21.08
C ALA A 21 0.23 -8.25 -22.37
N ARG A 22 1.09 -7.22 -22.49
CA ARG A 22 2.10 -7.08 -23.55
C ARG A 22 3.39 -6.56 -22.93
N LEU A 23 4.49 -7.23 -23.19
CA LEU A 23 5.83 -6.79 -22.76
C LEU A 23 6.20 -5.51 -23.52
N GLY A 24 6.50 -4.45 -22.78
CA GLY A 24 7.06 -3.22 -23.32
C GLY A 24 8.60 -3.27 -23.35
N LYS A 25 9.22 -2.24 -23.95
CA LYS A 25 10.69 -2.08 -23.91
C LYS A 25 11.21 -1.93 -22.48
N LYS A 26 10.46 -1.25 -21.61
CA LYS A 26 10.76 -1.08 -20.18
C LYS A 26 9.92 -2.01 -19.34
N GLN A 27 10.54 -2.62 -18.34
CA GLN A 27 9.86 -3.43 -17.34
C GLN A 27 9.38 -2.53 -16.19
N LYS A 28 8.13 -2.08 -16.31
CA LYS A 28 7.48 -1.23 -15.31
C LYS A 28 6.74 -2.08 -14.29
N VAL A 29 6.96 -1.82 -13.02
CA VAL A 29 6.35 -2.55 -11.89
C VAL A 29 5.44 -1.64 -11.10
N ILE A 30 4.26 -2.15 -10.73
CA ILE A 30 3.39 -1.55 -9.70
C ILE A 30 3.26 -2.53 -8.54
N ILE A 31 3.51 -2.05 -7.32
CA ILE A 31 3.26 -2.79 -6.08
C ILE A 31 2.03 -2.18 -5.40
N LEU A 32 1.04 -3.01 -5.11
CA LEU A 32 -0.20 -2.63 -4.44
C LEU A 32 -0.06 -2.85 -2.94
N CYS A 33 -0.34 -1.82 -2.14
CA CYS A 33 -0.35 -1.87 -0.68
C CYS A 33 -1.80 -1.91 -0.19
N ASP A 34 -2.13 -2.96 0.56
CA ASP A 34 -3.51 -3.15 1.04
C ASP A 34 -3.86 -2.27 2.23
N GLY A 35 -5.17 -1.95 2.36
CA GLY A 35 -5.75 -1.36 3.56
C GLY A 35 -5.81 -2.38 4.71
N MET A 36 -6.19 -1.90 5.90
CA MET A 36 -6.39 -2.76 7.07
C MET A 36 -7.55 -2.20 7.92
N PRO A 37 -8.51 -3.03 8.34
CA PRO A 37 -8.65 -4.43 7.95
C PRO A 37 -9.17 -4.59 6.52
N SER A 38 -8.81 -5.67 5.87
CA SER A 38 -9.28 -5.98 4.52
C SER A 38 -9.29 -7.49 4.26
N ILE A 39 -10.13 -7.91 3.32
CA ILE A 39 -10.03 -9.22 2.68
C ILE A 39 -9.30 -9.02 1.36
N PRO A 40 -8.25 -9.80 1.04
CA PRO A 40 -7.50 -9.63 -0.18
C PRO A 40 -8.36 -9.84 -1.44
N ARG A 41 -8.67 -8.75 -2.14
CA ARG A 41 -9.52 -8.74 -3.35
C ARG A 41 -9.09 -7.63 -4.29
N LYS A 42 -7.89 -7.75 -4.91
CA LYS A 42 -7.39 -6.72 -5.83
C LYS A 42 -7.31 -7.19 -7.28
N GLN A 43 -7.81 -8.38 -7.60
CA GLN A 43 -7.68 -8.96 -8.94
C GLN A 43 -8.18 -8.03 -10.05
N PRO A 44 -9.35 -7.35 -9.96
CA PRO A 44 -9.80 -6.45 -11.04
C PRO A 44 -8.84 -5.28 -11.26
N LEU A 45 -8.29 -4.71 -10.18
CA LEU A 45 -7.28 -3.65 -10.28
C LEU A 45 -5.97 -4.18 -10.87
N MET A 46 -5.52 -5.37 -10.45
CA MET A 46 -4.32 -6.01 -10.99
C MET A 46 -4.46 -6.25 -12.49
N GLU A 47 -5.58 -6.81 -12.94
CA GLU A 47 -5.86 -7.04 -14.36
C GLU A 47 -5.91 -5.74 -15.16
N PHE A 48 -6.54 -4.69 -14.60
CA PHE A 48 -6.56 -3.38 -15.22
C PHE A 48 -5.15 -2.85 -15.45
N LEU A 49 -4.29 -2.87 -14.44
CA LEU A 49 -2.92 -2.38 -14.52
C LEU A 49 -2.03 -3.25 -15.41
N ALA A 50 -2.20 -4.57 -15.39
CA ALA A 50 -1.50 -5.50 -16.27
C ALA A 50 -1.83 -5.23 -17.76
N ARG A 51 -3.11 -4.92 -18.07
CA ARG A 51 -3.52 -4.48 -19.43
C ARG A 51 -2.91 -3.12 -19.83
N LYS A 52 -2.49 -2.30 -18.84
CA LYS A 52 -1.75 -1.04 -19.10
C LYS A 52 -0.25 -1.21 -19.27
N GLY A 53 0.25 -2.46 -19.25
CA GLY A 53 1.65 -2.79 -19.52
C GLY A 53 2.55 -2.84 -18.28
N TYR A 54 1.98 -3.00 -17.09
CA TYR A 54 2.73 -3.12 -15.85
C TYR A 54 2.80 -4.55 -15.35
N TRP A 55 3.94 -4.95 -14.79
CA TRP A 55 4.00 -6.05 -13.84
C TRP A 55 3.29 -5.57 -12.56
N VAL A 56 2.35 -6.32 -12.05
CA VAL A 56 1.58 -5.95 -10.86
C VAL A 56 1.82 -6.96 -9.77
N PHE A 57 2.24 -6.48 -8.60
CA PHE A 57 2.44 -7.30 -7.40
C PHE A 57 1.51 -6.82 -6.30
N TYR A 58 0.88 -7.77 -5.63
CA TYR A 58 0.02 -7.52 -4.49
C TYR A 58 0.48 -8.39 -3.31
N PRO A 59 1.50 -7.93 -2.56
CA PRO A 59 1.99 -8.65 -1.39
C PRO A 59 1.03 -8.53 -0.21
N ARG A 60 0.98 -9.59 0.59
CA ARG A 60 0.42 -9.56 1.94
C ARG A 60 1.52 -9.15 2.90
N TYR A 61 1.26 -8.21 3.79
CA TYR A 61 2.23 -7.86 4.84
C TYR A 61 2.57 -9.07 5.69
N ARG A 62 3.76 -9.10 6.28
CA ARG A 62 4.09 -10.12 7.28
C ARG A 62 3.04 -10.16 8.38
N GLY A 63 2.65 -11.36 8.75
CA GLY A 63 1.61 -11.58 9.75
C GLY A 63 0.19 -11.36 9.25
N ALA A 64 -0.01 -11.06 7.95
CA ALA A 64 -1.33 -10.99 7.34
C ALA A 64 -1.55 -12.12 6.34
N TRP A 65 -2.75 -12.70 6.39
CA TRP A 65 -3.21 -13.75 5.47
C TRP A 65 -2.18 -14.87 5.27
N GLU A 66 -1.83 -15.18 4.04
CA GLU A 66 -0.92 -16.27 3.69
C GLU A 66 0.57 -15.98 4.00
N SER A 67 0.91 -14.73 4.31
CA SER A 67 2.29 -14.35 4.65
C SER A 67 2.68 -14.82 6.04
N GLY A 68 3.93 -15.27 6.22
CA GLY A 68 4.48 -15.65 7.51
C GLY A 68 4.71 -14.47 8.46
N GLY A 69 5.27 -14.76 9.65
CA GLY A 69 5.64 -13.75 10.64
C GLY A 69 4.46 -13.21 11.46
N LYS A 70 4.68 -12.07 12.12
CA LYS A 70 3.72 -11.38 12.98
C LYS A 70 3.40 -10.00 12.44
N PHE A 71 2.11 -9.65 12.40
CA PHE A 71 1.66 -8.36 11.88
C PHE A 71 2.16 -7.21 12.77
N LEU A 72 2.65 -6.14 12.14
CA LEU A 72 3.26 -4.98 12.82
C LEU A 72 4.50 -5.31 13.69
N GLU A 73 5.12 -6.46 13.53
CA GLU A 73 6.42 -6.71 14.16
C GLU A 73 7.49 -5.78 13.58
N ARG A 74 7.46 -5.59 12.27
CA ARG A 74 8.19 -4.56 11.50
C ARG A 74 7.20 -3.59 10.88
N SER A 75 7.65 -2.40 10.55
CA SER A 75 6.83 -1.42 9.83
C SER A 75 6.46 -1.95 8.44
N PRO A 76 5.16 -1.96 8.05
CA PRO A 76 4.66 -2.60 6.82
C PRO A 76 5.33 -2.13 5.53
N HIS A 77 5.80 -0.86 5.46
CA HIS A 77 6.53 -0.40 4.28
C HIS A 77 7.85 -1.18 4.06
N LYS A 78 8.46 -1.73 5.12
CA LYS A 78 9.66 -2.58 5.00
C LYS A 78 9.38 -3.88 4.25
N ASP A 79 8.14 -4.38 4.31
CA ASP A 79 7.75 -5.54 3.51
C ASP A 79 7.69 -5.21 2.03
N ILE A 80 7.28 -3.99 1.68
CA ILE A 80 7.31 -3.49 0.30
C ILE A 80 8.75 -3.36 -0.21
N LEU A 81 9.66 -2.83 0.62
CA LEU A 81 11.08 -2.74 0.27
C LEU A 81 11.71 -4.13 0.11
N ASP A 82 11.36 -5.09 0.98
CA ASP A 82 11.81 -6.49 0.86
C ASP A 82 11.34 -7.13 -0.46
N VAL A 83 10.13 -6.82 -0.94
CA VAL A 83 9.65 -7.23 -2.26
C VAL A 83 10.52 -6.61 -3.36
N ILE A 84 10.78 -5.29 -3.29
CA ILE A 84 11.63 -4.58 -4.25
C ILE A 84 13.03 -5.19 -4.34
N ASP A 85 13.63 -5.57 -3.19
CA ASP A 85 14.94 -6.22 -3.12
C ASP A 85 15.00 -7.58 -3.84
N GLU A 86 13.88 -8.29 -3.87
CA GLU A 86 13.82 -9.64 -4.43
C GLU A 86 13.46 -9.67 -5.92
N LEU A 87 12.78 -8.63 -6.44
CA LEU A 87 12.35 -8.60 -7.85
C LEU A 87 13.49 -8.89 -8.85
N PRO A 88 14.71 -8.29 -8.73
CA PRO A 88 15.80 -8.54 -9.68
C PRO A 88 16.37 -9.96 -9.64
N LYS A 89 16.09 -10.73 -8.59
CA LYS A 89 16.53 -12.12 -8.46
C LYS A 89 15.69 -13.10 -9.26
N GLY A 90 14.63 -12.58 -9.90
CA GLY A 90 13.63 -13.38 -10.60
C GLY A 90 12.53 -13.88 -9.68
N ILE A 91 11.40 -14.23 -10.29
CA ILE A 91 10.18 -14.63 -9.59
C ILE A 91 9.93 -16.10 -9.88
N ARG A 92 9.72 -16.90 -8.84
CA ARG A 92 9.25 -18.28 -8.95
C ARG A 92 7.78 -18.36 -8.55
N GLU A 93 6.96 -18.78 -9.46
CA GLU A 93 5.55 -19.07 -9.20
C GLU A 93 5.42 -20.33 -8.34
N LEU A 94 4.48 -20.34 -7.38
CA LEU A 94 4.41 -21.38 -6.33
C LEU A 94 3.70 -22.65 -6.74
N ALA A 95 2.72 -22.59 -7.66
CA ALA A 95 1.92 -23.77 -8.00
C ALA A 95 2.67 -24.72 -8.96
N PHE A 96 3.25 -24.17 -10.03
CA PHE A 96 3.89 -24.96 -11.10
C PHE A 96 5.41 -24.73 -11.16
N GLY A 97 5.96 -23.89 -10.30
CA GLY A 97 7.40 -23.59 -10.26
C GLY A 97 7.91 -22.76 -11.44
N LYS A 98 7.02 -22.17 -12.25
CA LYS A 98 7.38 -21.33 -13.39
C LYS A 98 8.23 -20.16 -12.95
N ARG A 99 9.31 -19.88 -13.70
CA ARG A 99 10.22 -18.77 -13.42
C ARG A 99 9.99 -17.62 -14.40
N PHE A 100 10.05 -16.41 -13.86
CA PHE A 100 9.96 -15.16 -14.62
C PHE A 100 11.20 -14.33 -14.32
N ALA A 101 11.91 -13.91 -15.36
CA ALA A 101 12.99 -12.95 -15.25
C ALA A 101 12.38 -11.55 -15.21
N LEU A 102 12.76 -10.76 -14.21
CA LEU A 102 12.31 -9.38 -14.04
C LEU A 102 13.45 -8.52 -13.55
N LYS A 103 13.80 -7.50 -14.32
CA LYS A 103 14.70 -6.41 -13.91
C LYS A 103 13.90 -5.11 -14.02
N PRO A 104 13.32 -4.60 -12.93
CA PRO A 104 12.50 -3.40 -12.98
C PRO A 104 13.31 -2.18 -13.45
N ASP A 105 12.85 -1.52 -14.51
CA ASP A 105 13.36 -0.20 -14.93
C ASP A 105 12.70 0.91 -14.13
N GLU A 106 11.43 0.73 -13.78
CA GLU A 106 10.64 1.71 -13.04
C GLU A 106 9.72 1.00 -12.04
N ILE A 107 9.73 1.46 -10.79
CA ILE A 107 8.89 0.91 -9.71
C ILE A 107 7.94 2.00 -9.21
N PHE A 108 6.67 1.67 -9.18
CA PHE A 108 5.57 2.50 -8.68
C PHE A 108 4.89 1.78 -7.52
N VAL A 109 4.37 2.54 -6.57
CA VAL A 109 3.61 1.98 -5.45
C VAL A 109 2.25 2.64 -5.39
N ILE A 110 1.19 1.85 -5.20
CA ILE A 110 -0.18 2.34 -5.03
C ILE A 110 -0.72 1.77 -3.73
N GLY A 111 -1.20 2.63 -2.83
CA GLY A 111 -1.78 2.19 -1.57
C GLY A 111 -3.00 3.00 -1.16
N GLY A 112 -3.89 2.37 -0.41
CA GLY A 112 -5.08 3.02 0.15
C GLY A 112 -5.16 2.85 1.66
N SER A 113 -5.71 3.85 2.37
CA SER A 113 -5.94 3.79 3.80
C SER A 113 -4.65 3.47 4.58
N PHE A 114 -4.65 2.38 5.35
CA PHE A 114 -3.45 1.81 5.97
C PHE A 114 -2.32 1.61 4.94
N GLY A 115 -2.62 1.02 3.79
CA GLY A 115 -1.63 0.81 2.72
C GLY A 115 -1.13 2.11 2.08
N GLY A 116 -1.88 3.21 2.21
CA GLY A 116 -1.45 4.53 1.82
C GLY A 116 -0.23 5.01 2.62
N ALA A 117 -0.18 4.72 3.93
CA ALA A 117 0.99 4.97 4.75
C ALA A 117 2.21 4.15 4.29
N ALA A 118 2.01 2.87 3.93
CA ALA A 118 3.08 2.03 3.39
C ALA A 118 3.63 2.58 2.08
N ALA A 119 2.76 3.03 1.18
CA ALA A 119 3.14 3.60 -0.09
C ALA A 119 3.94 4.91 0.09
N ILE A 120 3.47 5.82 0.95
CA ILE A 120 4.17 7.08 1.26
C ILE A 120 5.55 6.78 1.85
N LEU A 121 5.66 5.91 2.86
CA LEU A 121 6.94 5.57 3.47
C LEU A 121 7.88 4.81 2.53
N ALA A 122 7.34 4.02 1.59
CA ALA A 122 8.16 3.37 0.57
C ALA A 122 8.76 4.38 -0.42
N SER A 123 8.17 5.59 -0.60
CA SER A 123 8.72 6.63 -1.46
C SER A 123 10.07 7.19 -1.00
N LEU A 124 10.43 6.97 0.27
CA LEU A 124 11.74 7.34 0.82
C LEU A 124 12.88 6.51 0.21
N ASP A 125 12.57 5.36 -0.39
CA ASP A 125 13.53 4.57 -1.16
C ASP A 125 13.69 5.15 -2.57
N ASN A 126 14.92 5.35 -3.00
CA ASN A 126 15.23 5.97 -4.30
C ASN A 126 14.80 5.11 -5.50
N ARG A 127 14.62 3.81 -5.32
CA ARG A 127 14.13 2.89 -6.36
C ARG A 127 12.64 3.08 -6.66
N VAL A 128 11.87 3.65 -5.71
CA VAL A 128 10.47 3.99 -5.92
C VAL A 128 10.39 5.31 -6.69
N LYS A 129 9.92 5.23 -7.95
CA LYS A 129 9.82 6.38 -8.85
C LYS A 129 8.66 7.31 -8.49
N LYS A 130 7.45 6.76 -8.32
CA LYS A 130 6.24 7.52 -7.99
C LYS A 130 5.28 6.69 -7.14
N VAL A 131 4.45 7.39 -6.39
CA VAL A 131 3.47 6.82 -5.44
C VAL A 131 2.10 7.43 -5.65
N ILE A 132 1.07 6.59 -5.62
CA ILE A 132 -0.33 7.00 -5.46
C ILE A 132 -0.79 6.56 -4.07
N ALA A 133 -1.23 7.52 -3.25
CA ALA A 133 -1.81 7.25 -1.94
C ALA A 133 -3.28 7.73 -1.91
N ASN A 134 -4.19 6.79 -1.73
CA ASN A 134 -5.62 7.04 -1.68
C ASN A 134 -6.13 6.97 -0.24
N CYS A 135 -6.79 8.02 0.24
CA CYS A 135 -7.27 8.14 1.62
C CYS A 135 -6.23 7.68 2.66
N PRO A 136 -4.94 8.13 2.55
CA PRO A 136 -3.87 7.55 3.33
C PRO A 136 -3.97 7.93 4.80
N VAL A 137 -3.68 6.98 5.68
CA VAL A 137 -3.36 7.30 7.07
C VAL A 137 -1.98 7.96 7.09
N VAL A 138 -1.93 9.24 7.43
CA VAL A 138 -0.69 10.02 7.44
C VAL A 138 -0.15 10.26 8.85
N ASP A 139 -1.01 10.23 9.87
CA ASP A 139 -0.61 10.41 11.27
C ASP A 139 -1.48 9.57 12.20
N TRP A 140 -0.88 8.55 12.81
CA TRP A 140 -1.56 7.67 13.77
C TRP A 140 -1.89 8.36 15.10
N LYS A 141 -1.15 9.41 15.48
CA LYS A 141 -1.42 10.15 16.72
C LYS A 141 -2.71 10.97 16.62
N ILE A 142 -2.97 11.57 15.46
CA ILE A 142 -4.20 12.34 15.24
C ILE A 142 -5.40 11.40 15.22
N LEU A 143 -5.27 10.24 14.59
CA LEU A 143 -6.35 9.24 14.58
C LEU A 143 -6.71 8.79 16.00
N ALA A 144 -5.72 8.61 16.87
CA ALA A 144 -5.92 8.26 18.26
C ALA A 144 -6.61 9.38 19.06
N ALA A 145 -6.29 10.65 18.77
CA ALA A 145 -6.81 11.81 19.49
C ALA A 145 -8.24 12.20 19.07
N GLU A 146 -8.63 11.95 17.81
CA GLU A 146 -9.95 12.37 17.30
C GLU A 146 -11.08 11.37 17.59
N GLU A 147 -10.79 10.27 18.31
CA GLU A 147 -11.76 9.20 18.68
C GLU A 147 -12.61 8.64 17.50
N ARG A 148 -12.33 9.09 16.28
CA ARG A 148 -13.13 8.83 15.08
C ARG A 148 -12.89 7.46 14.49
N LEU A 149 -11.83 6.79 14.93
CA LEU A 149 -11.59 5.44 14.49
C LEU A 149 -11.69 4.50 15.67
N GLU A 150 -12.41 3.45 15.42
CA GLU A 150 -12.31 2.20 16.16
C GLU A 150 -10.83 1.80 16.35
N THR A 151 -9.92 2.29 15.49
CA THR A 151 -8.45 2.12 15.59
C THR A 151 -7.80 2.84 16.78
N SER A 152 -8.39 3.90 17.32
CA SER A 152 -7.94 4.52 18.58
C SER A 152 -8.41 3.75 19.80
N ASN A 153 -9.44 2.92 19.64
CA ASN A 153 -9.95 2.05 20.68
C ASN A 153 -8.85 1.02 21.05
N PRO A 154 -8.42 0.93 22.33
CA PRO A 154 -7.46 -0.08 22.75
C PRO A 154 -7.94 -1.51 22.47
N ASN A 155 -9.25 -1.71 22.32
CA ASN A 155 -9.86 -2.99 21.97
C ASN A 155 -9.85 -3.28 20.46
N TYR A 156 -9.43 -2.34 19.60
CA TYR A 156 -9.47 -2.54 18.15
C TYR A 156 -8.60 -3.72 17.68
N ALA A 157 -7.44 -3.92 18.31
CA ALA A 157 -6.62 -5.10 18.04
C ALA A 157 -7.35 -6.41 18.41
N ALA A 158 -8.14 -6.40 19.49
CA ALA A 158 -8.98 -7.52 19.87
C ALA A 158 -10.11 -7.77 18.85
N TYR A 159 -10.75 -6.69 18.37
CA TYR A 159 -11.73 -6.76 17.29
C TYR A 159 -11.11 -7.37 16.01
N ILE A 160 -9.93 -6.91 15.59
CA ILE A 160 -9.24 -7.47 14.41
C ILE A 160 -8.99 -8.97 14.58
N ARG A 161 -8.52 -9.40 15.74
CA ARG A 161 -8.32 -10.84 16.03
C ARG A 161 -9.62 -11.64 15.99
N ALA A 162 -10.66 -11.10 16.57
CA ALA A 162 -11.97 -11.77 16.61
C ALA A 162 -12.63 -11.85 15.23
N ALA A 163 -12.61 -10.75 14.48
CA ALA A 163 -13.28 -10.65 13.18
C ALA A 163 -12.52 -11.32 12.02
N PHE A 164 -11.19 -11.37 12.07
CA PHE A 164 -10.34 -11.86 10.99
C PHE A 164 -9.50 -13.09 11.35
N GLY A 165 -9.48 -13.50 12.60
CA GLY A 165 -8.76 -14.70 13.06
C GLY A 165 -7.30 -14.71 12.60
N ASN A 166 -6.89 -15.78 11.94
CA ASN A 166 -5.54 -15.93 11.38
C ASN A 166 -5.24 -14.99 10.22
N GLY A 167 -6.21 -14.22 9.72
CA GLY A 167 -6.00 -13.18 8.72
C GLY A 167 -5.06 -12.08 9.19
N TYR A 168 -4.96 -11.85 10.52
CA TYR A 168 -3.99 -10.94 11.11
C TYR A 168 -3.40 -11.52 12.40
N ARG A 169 -2.14 -12.00 12.35
CA ARG A 169 -1.40 -12.48 13.52
C ARG A 169 -0.85 -11.30 14.31
N LEU A 170 -1.75 -10.57 14.95
CA LEU A 170 -1.53 -9.30 15.62
C LEU A 170 -1.53 -9.46 17.14
N SER A 171 -0.52 -8.92 17.82
CA SER A 171 -0.49 -8.75 19.28
C SER A 171 -0.75 -7.31 19.69
N ASP A 172 -1.23 -7.10 20.93
CA ASP A 172 -1.44 -5.76 21.49
C ASP A 172 -0.13 -4.96 21.57
N ARG A 173 0.99 -5.64 21.86
CA ARG A 173 2.33 -5.03 21.83
C ARG A 173 2.66 -4.46 20.47
N ASN A 174 2.37 -5.21 19.39
CA ASN A 174 2.64 -4.75 18.04
C ASN A 174 1.68 -3.64 17.61
N TRP A 175 0.39 -3.73 18.02
CA TRP A 175 -0.59 -2.69 17.77
C TRP A 175 -0.17 -1.35 18.37
N ARG A 176 0.24 -1.34 19.65
CA ARG A 176 0.69 -0.12 20.35
C ARG A 176 1.84 0.60 19.66
N LYS A 177 2.65 -0.06 18.83
CA LYS A 177 3.72 0.60 18.06
C LYS A 177 3.20 1.67 17.10
N LEU A 178 1.96 1.55 16.60
CA LEU A 178 1.35 2.57 15.73
C LEU A 178 1.27 3.93 16.42
N HIS A 179 1.09 3.95 17.73
CA HIS A 179 0.96 5.17 18.53
C HIS A 179 2.33 5.70 19.03
N GLY A 180 3.41 4.97 18.77
CA GLY A 180 4.76 5.19 19.31
C GLY A 180 5.68 6.14 18.53
N GLY A 181 5.17 7.06 17.72
CA GLY A 181 6.00 8.08 17.09
C GLY A 181 6.41 7.77 15.63
N ARG A 182 7.64 7.29 15.34
CA ARG A 182 8.14 7.12 13.96
C ARG A 182 7.78 5.77 13.31
N PHE A 183 7.34 4.79 14.10
CA PHE A 183 6.97 3.48 13.56
C PHE A 183 5.75 3.59 12.64
N TYR A 184 5.91 3.35 11.36
CA TYR A 184 4.84 3.37 10.37
C TYR A 184 4.01 4.68 10.32
N ASN A 185 4.64 5.84 10.56
CA ASN A 185 3.95 7.13 10.63
C ASN A 185 4.52 8.13 9.61
N PRO A 186 3.87 8.38 8.46
CA PRO A 186 4.32 9.35 7.45
C PRO A 186 4.59 10.75 8.02
N ALA A 187 3.76 11.24 8.96
CA ALA A 187 3.92 12.58 9.55
C ALA A 187 5.23 12.76 10.33
N ALA A 188 5.87 11.66 10.74
CA ALA A 188 7.17 11.68 11.38
C ALA A 188 8.36 11.82 10.39
N HIS A 189 8.07 11.81 9.08
CA HIS A 189 9.06 11.85 8.00
C HIS A 189 8.86 13.02 7.03
N VAL A 190 8.14 14.06 7.44
CA VAL A 190 7.77 15.21 6.58
C VAL A 190 8.98 15.83 5.86
N SER A 191 10.10 16.01 6.57
CA SER A 191 11.34 16.57 6.01
C SER A 191 12.09 15.66 5.05
N GLU A 192 11.76 14.36 5.04
CA GLU A 192 12.41 13.34 4.20
C GLU A 192 11.62 13.09 2.90
N ILE A 193 10.37 13.60 2.82
CA ILE A 193 9.47 13.33 1.71
C ILE A 193 9.80 14.21 0.50
N ASP A 194 10.04 13.57 -0.64
CA ASP A 194 10.06 14.21 -1.95
C ASP A 194 8.61 14.32 -2.48
N SER A 195 8.06 15.53 -2.43
CA SER A 195 6.69 15.80 -2.88
C SER A 195 6.46 15.49 -4.36
N ALA A 196 7.49 15.57 -5.19
CA ALA A 196 7.38 15.25 -6.60
C ALA A 196 7.12 13.75 -6.86
N LYS A 197 7.44 12.88 -5.89
CA LYS A 197 7.19 11.45 -5.99
C LYS A 197 5.76 11.03 -5.65
N ILE A 198 4.95 11.86 -4.98
CA ILE A 198 3.69 11.44 -4.37
C ILE A 198 2.51 12.22 -4.95
N MET A 199 1.44 11.51 -5.27
CA MET A 199 0.12 12.08 -5.55
C MET A 199 -0.91 11.44 -4.63
N MET A 200 -1.66 12.28 -3.91
CA MET A 200 -2.72 11.83 -3.01
C MET A 200 -4.12 12.11 -3.56
N PHE A 201 -5.07 11.25 -3.17
CA PHE A 201 -6.51 11.41 -3.38
C PHE A 201 -7.23 11.27 -2.05
N HIS A 202 -8.21 12.15 -1.76
CA HIS A 202 -8.97 12.10 -0.50
C HIS A 202 -10.32 12.79 -0.61
N ALA A 203 -11.35 12.27 0.09
CA ALA A 203 -12.63 12.94 0.19
C ALA A 203 -12.77 13.71 1.52
N GLN A 204 -13.42 14.89 1.49
CA GLN A 204 -13.56 15.71 2.68
C GLN A 204 -14.52 15.11 3.72
N ASP A 205 -15.42 14.25 3.27
CA ASP A 205 -16.41 13.52 4.08
C ASP A 205 -15.97 12.10 4.45
N ASP A 206 -14.66 11.80 4.37
CA ASP A 206 -14.12 10.49 4.77
C ASP A 206 -14.39 10.24 6.27
N PRO A 207 -15.17 9.19 6.63
CA PRO A 207 -15.53 8.94 8.02
C PRO A 207 -14.41 8.26 8.81
N TYR A 208 -13.40 7.70 8.13
CA TYR A 208 -12.34 6.91 8.77
C TYR A 208 -11.01 7.67 8.90
N VAL A 209 -10.62 8.40 7.86
CA VAL A 209 -9.38 9.18 7.88
C VAL A 209 -9.71 10.67 7.75
N PRO A 210 -9.52 11.46 8.82
CA PRO A 210 -9.89 12.87 8.81
C PRO A 210 -9.21 13.67 7.71
N TYR A 211 -9.98 14.36 6.88
CA TYR A 211 -9.47 15.20 5.79
C TYR A 211 -8.47 16.25 6.29
N LYS A 212 -8.73 16.86 7.44
CA LYS A 212 -7.85 17.88 8.05
C LYS A 212 -6.43 17.36 8.27
N SER A 213 -6.29 16.11 8.71
CA SER A 213 -4.98 15.47 8.91
C SER A 213 -4.22 15.34 7.60
N VAL A 214 -4.89 14.82 6.55
CA VAL A 214 -4.29 14.62 5.22
C VAL A 214 -3.98 15.95 4.54
N LYS A 215 -4.86 16.96 4.67
CA LYS A 215 -4.63 18.31 4.16
C LYS A 215 -3.40 18.97 4.82
N ASN A 216 -3.30 18.91 6.15
CA ASN A 216 -2.15 19.44 6.88
C ASN A 216 -0.84 18.74 6.46
N PHE A 217 -0.87 17.42 6.30
CA PHE A 217 0.28 16.69 5.80
C PHE A 217 0.67 17.13 4.37
N ALA A 218 -0.30 17.31 3.48
CA ALA A 218 -0.07 17.79 2.12
C ALA A 218 0.55 19.19 2.11
N ASP A 219 0.03 20.10 2.93
CA ASP A 219 0.54 21.48 3.04
C ASP A 219 1.98 21.53 3.56
N ARG A 220 2.29 20.71 4.57
CA ARG A 220 3.63 20.64 5.15
C ARG A 220 4.68 19.99 4.24
N THR A 221 4.27 19.05 3.39
CA THR A 221 5.18 18.32 2.49
C THR A 221 5.21 18.88 1.08
N GLY A 222 4.24 19.70 0.68
CA GLY A 222 4.05 20.13 -0.70
C GLY A 222 3.51 19.03 -1.64
N VAL A 223 3.07 17.89 -1.10
CA VAL A 223 2.53 16.77 -1.88
C VAL A 223 1.20 17.16 -2.53
N LYS A 224 1.05 16.81 -3.81
CA LYS A 224 -0.18 17.07 -4.56
C LYS A 224 -1.37 16.29 -4.01
N LEU A 225 -2.33 17.00 -3.40
CA LEU A 225 -3.60 16.46 -2.93
C LEU A 225 -4.72 16.74 -3.93
N ASN A 226 -5.39 15.69 -4.41
CA ASN A 226 -6.62 15.77 -5.20
C ASN A 226 -7.79 15.49 -4.25
N SER A 227 -8.48 16.55 -3.83
CA SER A 227 -9.60 16.47 -2.88
C SER A 227 -10.95 16.44 -3.59
N PHE A 228 -11.92 15.77 -2.96
CA PHE A 228 -13.32 15.69 -3.38
C PHE A 228 -14.20 16.13 -2.22
N ALA A 229 -15.26 16.90 -2.51
CA ALA A 229 -16.18 17.36 -1.47
C ALA A 229 -16.91 16.17 -0.81
N ARG A 230 -17.27 15.16 -1.61
CA ARG A 230 -17.96 13.94 -1.18
C ARG A 230 -17.35 12.70 -1.81
N GLY A 231 -17.51 11.57 -1.15
CA GLY A 231 -17.03 10.27 -1.64
C GLY A 231 -16.75 9.26 -0.52
N GLY A 232 -16.77 9.68 0.73
CA GLY A 232 -16.46 8.85 1.88
C GLY A 232 -15.05 8.28 1.80
N HIS A 233 -14.85 7.07 2.31
CA HIS A 233 -13.56 6.37 2.21
C HIS A 233 -13.39 5.76 0.81
N LEU A 234 -12.79 6.53 -0.11
CA LEU A 234 -12.71 6.22 -1.54
C LEU A 234 -12.04 4.87 -1.82
N SER A 235 -12.64 4.07 -2.71
CA SER A 235 -12.02 2.85 -3.20
C SER A 235 -10.78 3.16 -4.04
N THR A 236 -9.65 2.53 -3.71
CA THR A 236 -8.39 2.67 -4.48
C THR A 236 -8.56 2.18 -5.92
N GLU A 237 -9.30 1.09 -6.13
CA GLU A 237 -9.59 0.57 -7.46
C GLU A 237 -10.36 1.59 -8.31
N MET A 238 -11.44 2.14 -7.77
CA MET A 238 -12.26 3.14 -8.46
C MET A 238 -11.45 4.41 -8.78
N ILE A 239 -10.64 4.91 -7.84
CA ILE A 239 -9.80 6.08 -8.06
C ILE A 239 -8.77 5.83 -9.15
N VAL A 240 -8.08 4.70 -9.12
CA VAL A 240 -7.05 4.38 -10.11
C VAL A 240 -7.66 4.23 -11.50
N GLN A 241 -8.81 3.55 -11.63
CA GLN A 241 -9.48 3.38 -12.92
C GLN A 241 -10.02 4.71 -13.47
N LYS A 242 -10.75 5.47 -12.65
CA LYS A 242 -11.39 6.74 -13.04
C LYS A 242 -10.36 7.81 -13.41
N TYR A 243 -9.27 7.91 -12.66
CA TYR A 243 -8.25 8.94 -12.86
C TYR A 243 -6.99 8.43 -13.57
N TRP A 244 -7.07 7.30 -14.27
CA TRP A 244 -5.92 6.66 -14.90
C TRP A 244 -5.13 7.60 -15.84
N LYS A 245 -5.79 8.42 -16.64
CA LYS A 245 -5.10 9.37 -17.53
C LYS A 245 -4.17 10.31 -16.74
N ARG A 246 -4.65 10.83 -15.58
CA ARG A 246 -3.88 11.70 -14.69
C ARG A 246 -2.73 10.95 -14.02
N ILE A 247 -3.01 9.76 -13.51
CA ILE A 247 -2.02 8.88 -12.86
C ILE A 247 -0.93 8.48 -13.85
N LYS A 248 -1.30 8.08 -15.07
CA LYS A 248 -0.34 7.74 -16.12
C LYS A 248 0.58 8.92 -16.47
N LYS A 249 0.02 10.14 -16.60
CA LYS A 249 0.81 11.36 -16.83
C LYS A 249 1.77 11.64 -15.67
N PHE A 250 1.35 11.37 -14.44
CA PHE A 250 2.20 11.53 -13.25
C PHE A 250 3.31 10.49 -13.16
N PHE A 251 3.09 9.28 -13.62
CA PHE A 251 4.10 8.22 -13.65
C PHE A 251 5.21 8.48 -14.70
N GLY A 252 4.93 9.16 -15.78
CA GLY A 252 5.85 9.48 -16.87
C GLY A 252 5.78 8.53 -18.03
#